data_d396d03037819cbb396a19f2d9d01a1b
#
_entry.id   d396d03037819cbb396a19f2d9d01a1b
#
_cell.length_a   1.000
_cell.length_b   1.000
_cell.length_c   1.000
_cell.angle_alpha   90.00
_cell.angle_beta   90.00
_cell.angle_gamma   90.00
#
_symmetry.space_group_name_H-M   'P 1'
#
loop_
_entity.id
_entity.type
_entity.pdbx_description
1 polymer ?
#
loop_
_entity_poly.entity_id
_entity_poly.type
_entity_poly.pdbx_seq_one_letter_code
_entity_poly.pdbx_strand_id
1 'polypeptide(L)'
;MKNKKLEANLSMAVSKVFSGLNMNALKYLLPLWMSPLTGATLRCTFAAAAFWVIGWFMPPEKSSTRDKWLLFLLGALGLYGFMFLYLAGLSKTTPVSSSIFTSLQPIWVFLIMIFFYKEKAGAKKIIGISIGLIGALVCILTQQSDDLASDDFTGYMICLLSSVVYAVYLILSQRILTAIGAITMLRYTFSGAAVSAIIVTFITGFDAPVFSMPFHWTPFLILMFVLIFPTTISYMLLPVGLKYLKTTVVAIYGYLILIVATIASLALGQDRFSWTQTFAIIFICIGVYLVEVAESKEK
;
A
#
# COMPACT_ATOMS: atom_id res chain seq x y z
N MET A 1 25.99 7.97 13.42
CA MET A 1 24.51 8.13 13.54
C MET A 1 23.92 9.01 12.45
N LYS A 2 24.53 10.14 12.06
CA LYS A 2 24.02 11.07 11.02
C LYS A 2 23.84 10.41 9.66
N ASN A 3 24.79 9.58 9.20
CA ASN A 3 24.71 8.86 7.93
C ASN A 3 23.56 7.84 7.89
N LYS A 4 23.30 7.09 8.98
CA LYS A 4 22.21 6.10 9.03
C LYS A 4 20.82 6.74 8.96
N LYS A 5 20.65 7.94 9.54
CA LYS A 5 19.40 8.70 9.39
C LYS A 5 19.19 9.20 7.97
N LEU A 6 20.27 9.62 7.29
CA LEU A 6 20.19 10.05 5.90
C LEU A 6 19.83 8.87 4.99
N GLU A 7 20.48 7.72 5.17
CA GLU A 7 20.15 6.48 4.44
C GLU A 7 18.68 6.09 4.63
N ALA A 8 18.17 6.16 5.87
CA ALA A 8 16.78 5.85 6.16
C ALA A 8 15.79 6.84 5.51
N ASN A 9 16.10 8.14 5.51
CA ASN A 9 15.28 9.15 4.82
C ASN A 9 15.28 8.92 3.31
N LEU A 10 16.43 8.64 2.69
CA LEU A 10 16.53 8.32 1.26
C LEU A 10 15.77 7.03 0.94
N SER A 11 15.93 5.98 1.75
CA SER A 11 15.19 4.72 1.59
C SER A 11 13.68 4.93 1.61
N MET A 12 13.19 5.73 2.55
CA MET A 12 11.75 6.06 2.63
C MET A 12 11.30 6.87 1.43
N ALA A 13 12.03 7.91 1.03
CA ALA A 13 11.68 8.73 -0.13
C ALA A 13 11.61 7.88 -1.40
N VAL A 14 12.62 7.08 -1.68
CA VAL A 14 12.68 6.19 -2.85
C VAL A 14 11.54 5.17 -2.83
N SER A 15 11.29 4.51 -1.69
CA SER A 15 10.19 3.56 -1.53
C SER A 15 8.84 4.20 -1.85
N LYS A 16 8.60 5.43 -1.37
CA LYS A 16 7.31 6.11 -1.56
C LYS A 16 7.15 6.69 -2.97
N VAL A 17 8.23 7.12 -3.60
CA VAL A 17 8.21 7.49 -5.02
C VAL A 17 7.83 6.28 -5.88
N PHE A 18 8.47 5.14 -5.69
CA PHE A 18 8.10 3.92 -6.41
C PHE A 18 6.65 3.49 -6.12
N SER A 19 6.18 3.65 -4.89
CA SER A 19 4.78 3.36 -4.54
C SER A 19 3.78 4.29 -5.22
N GLY A 20 4.11 5.57 -5.39
CA GLY A 20 3.29 6.52 -6.14
C GLY A 20 3.24 6.19 -7.62
N LEU A 21 4.39 5.94 -8.24
CA LEU A 21 4.48 5.52 -9.66
C LEU A 21 3.79 4.18 -9.91
N ASN A 22 3.81 3.27 -8.94
CA ASN A 22 3.14 1.98 -9.02
C ASN A 22 1.63 2.10 -9.31
N MET A 23 0.95 3.11 -8.75
CA MET A 23 -0.48 3.32 -8.98
C MET A 23 -0.77 3.57 -10.46
N ASN A 24 0.05 4.42 -11.08
CA ASN A 24 -0.07 4.76 -12.50
C ASN A 24 0.32 3.59 -13.41
N ALA A 25 1.39 2.88 -13.07
CA ALA A 25 1.83 1.67 -13.79
C ALA A 25 0.76 0.56 -13.75
N LEU A 26 0.17 0.31 -12.57
CA LEU A 26 -0.90 -0.66 -12.42
C LEU A 26 -2.17 -0.23 -13.15
N LYS A 27 -2.54 1.06 -13.14
CA LYS A 27 -3.71 1.55 -13.88
C LYS A 27 -3.56 1.36 -15.39
N TYR A 28 -2.33 1.51 -15.92
CA TYR A 28 -2.03 1.20 -17.31
C TYR A 28 -2.20 -0.29 -17.63
N LEU A 29 -1.79 -1.18 -16.72
CA LEU A 29 -1.89 -2.62 -16.93
C LEU A 29 -3.31 -3.16 -16.73
N LEU A 30 -4.11 -2.53 -15.87
CA LEU A 30 -5.46 -2.98 -15.52
C LEU A 30 -6.52 -2.25 -16.38
N PRO A 31 -7.54 -2.93 -16.87
CA PRO A 31 -7.75 -4.38 -16.90
C PRO A 31 -7.19 -5.05 -18.18
N LEU A 32 -6.68 -4.26 -19.16
CA LEU A 32 -6.38 -4.72 -20.53
C LEU A 32 -5.28 -5.79 -20.61
N TRP A 33 -4.24 -5.66 -19.77
CA TRP A 33 -3.04 -6.49 -19.84
C TRP A 33 -2.96 -7.56 -18.76
N MET A 34 -3.75 -7.41 -17.71
CA MET A 34 -3.92 -8.42 -16.64
C MET A 34 -5.17 -8.13 -15.82
N SER A 35 -5.80 -9.17 -15.30
CA SER A 35 -6.87 -9.00 -14.32
C SER A 35 -6.28 -8.55 -12.96
N PRO A 36 -7.06 -7.88 -12.09
CA PRO A 36 -6.63 -7.50 -10.75
C PRO A 36 -6.11 -8.68 -9.92
N LEU A 37 -6.76 -9.83 -10.04
CA LEU A 37 -6.38 -11.05 -9.35
C LEU A 37 -5.03 -11.57 -9.83
N THR A 38 -4.83 -11.66 -11.14
CA THR A 38 -3.56 -12.08 -11.73
C THR A 38 -2.43 -11.12 -11.37
N GLY A 39 -2.71 -9.80 -11.38
CA GLY A 39 -1.75 -8.79 -10.94
C GLY A 39 -1.31 -8.97 -9.48
N ALA A 40 -2.25 -9.26 -8.57
CA ALA A 40 -1.92 -9.58 -7.18
C ALA A 40 -1.08 -10.86 -7.08
N THR A 41 -1.43 -11.89 -7.86
CA THR A 41 -0.71 -13.17 -7.87
C THR A 41 0.72 -13.02 -8.37
N LEU A 42 0.93 -12.31 -9.49
CA LEU A 42 2.26 -12.05 -10.02
C LEU A 42 3.14 -11.27 -9.02
N ARG A 43 2.57 -10.27 -8.35
CA ARG A 43 3.29 -9.49 -7.33
C ARG A 43 3.65 -10.34 -6.11
N CYS A 44 2.73 -11.13 -5.59
CA CYS A 44 2.97 -11.96 -4.41
C CYS A 44 3.99 -13.08 -4.69
N THR A 45 3.87 -13.77 -5.83
CA THR A 45 4.77 -14.87 -6.21
C THR A 45 6.16 -14.39 -6.54
N PHE A 46 6.28 -13.31 -7.32
CA PHE A 46 7.57 -12.72 -7.65
C PHE A 46 8.31 -12.23 -6.39
N ALA A 47 7.62 -11.50 -5.51
CA ALA A 47 8.25 -11.00 -4.28
C ALA A 47 8.61 -12.15 -3.33
N ALA A 48 7.78 -13.19 -3.22
CA ALA A 48 8.13 -14.38 -2.44
C ALA A 48 9.43 -15.01 -2.96
N ALA A 49 9.53 -15.26 -4.26
CA ALA A 49 10.75 -15.80 -4.87
C ALA A 49 11.95 -14.88 -4.63
N ALA A 50 11.80 -13.57 -4.87
CA ALA A 50 12.87 -12.59 -4.66
C ALA A 50 13.36 -12.56 -3.21
N PHE A 51 12.47 -12.54 -2.21
CA PHE A 51 12.87 -12.51 -0.81
C PHE A 51 13.46 -13.84 -0.33
N TRP A 52 13.09 -14.97 -0.92
CA TRP A 52 13.79 -16.24 -0.66
C TRP A 52 15.21 -16.20 -1.22
N VAL A 53 15.41 -15.76 -2.45
CA VAL A 53 16.73 -15.60 -3.07
C VAL A 53 17.60 -14.63 -2.25
N ILE A 54 17.10 -13.45 -1.92
CA ILE A 54 17.82 -12.46 -1.09
C ILE A 54 18.18 -13.07 0.28
N GLY A 55 17.25 -13.79 0.88
CA GLY A 55 17.46 -14.41 2.18
C GLY A 55 18.50 -15.53 2.20
N TRP A 56 18.86 -16.14 1.05
CA TRP A 56 19.96 -17.09 0.98
C TRP A 56 21.33 -16.44 1.18
N PHE A 57 21.44 -15.16 0.82
CA PHE A 57 22.68 -14.37 0.97
C PHE A 57 22.78 -13.65 2.31
N MET A 58 21.73 -13.71 3.15
CA MET A 58 21.69 -13.05 4.46
C MET A 58 21.99 -14.04 5.59
N PRO A 59 22.62 -13.59 6.69
CA PRO A 59 22.85 -14.45 7.84
C PRO A 59 21.53 -14.95 8.42
N PRO A 60 21.49 -16.19 8.94
CA PRO A 60 20.28 -16.77 9.50
C PRO A 60 19.83 -15.99 10.74
N GLU A 61 18.58 -15.54 10.73
CA GLU A 61 17.96 -14.83 11.85
C GLU A 61 17.26 -15.83 12.78
N LYS A 62 17.40 -15.62 14.09
CA LYS A 62 16.66 -16.41 15.09
C LYS A 62 15.18 -16.06 15.00
N SER A 63 14.34 -17.05 14.79
CA SER A 63 12.89 -16.87 14.69
C SER A 63 12.17 -18.12 15.17
N SER A 64 11.08 -17.94 15.94
CA SER A 64 10.24 -19.02 16.40
C SER A 64 9.40 -19.60 15.24
N THR A 65 9.16 -20.90 15.24
CA THR A 65 8.24 -21.54 14.30
C THR A 65 6.84 -20.95 14.36
N ARG A 66 6.37 -20.60 15.57
CA ARG A 66 5.09 -19.94 15.80
C ARG A 66 5.01 -18.59 15.05
N ASP A 67 6.05 -17.78 15.15
CA ASP A 67 6.08 -16.46 14.51
C ASP A 67 6.11 -16.58 12.99
N LYS A 68 6.82 -17.56 12.45
CA LYS A 68 6.84 -17.87 11.01
C LYS A 68 5.44 -18.23 10.51
N TRP A 69 4.70 -19.08 11.23
CA TRP A 69 3.33 -19.44 10.88
C TRP A 69 2.38 -18.26 10.99
N LEU A 70 2.51 -17.41 12.02
CA LEU A 70 1.71 -16.20 12.15
C LEU A 70 1.97 -15.23 11.00
N LEU A 71 3.23 -15.02 10.60
CA LEU A 71 3.59 -14.21 9.45
C LEU A 71 3.03 -14.79 8.15
N PHE A 72 3.10 -16.11 7.99
CA PHE A 72 2.52 -16.78 6.83
C PHE A 72 1.01 -16.55 6.75
N LEU A 73 0.26 -16.74 7.84
CA LEU A 73 -1.18 -16.48 7.89
C LEU A 73 -1.54 -15.01 7.67
N LEU A 74 -0.75 -14.10 8.26
CA LEU A 74 -0.91 -12.65 8.01
C LEU A 74 -0.64 -12.29 6.54
N GLY A 75 0.30 -12.97 5.91
CA GLY A 75 0.55 -12.84 4.48
C GLY A 75 -0.61 -13.37 3.65
N ALA A 76 -1.08 -14.56 3.99
CA ALA A 76 -2.14 -15.25 3.27
C ALA A 76 -3.47 -14.48 3.26
N LEU A 77 -3.85 -13.87 4.39
CA LEU A 77 -5.12 -13.16 4.54
C LEU A 77 -4.95 -11.64 4.42
N GLY A 78 -3.99 -11.08 5.13
CA GLY A 78 -3.81 -9.63 5.23
C GLY A 78 -3.12 -9.04 4.00
N LEU A 79 -1.92 -9.50 3.67
CA LEU A 79 -1.15 -8.90 2.55
C LEU A 79 -1.77 -9.23 1.19
N TYR A 80 -2.16 -10.49 0.95
CA TYR A 80 -2.82 -10.87 -0.29
C TYR A 80 -4.19 -10.20 -0.42
N GLY A 81 -5.00 -10.23 0.65
CA GLY A 81 -6.30 -9.54 0.68
C GLY A 81 -6.18 -8.05 0.36
N PHE A 82 -5.21 -7.37 0.98
CA PHE A 82 -4.91 -5.97 0.66
C PHE A 82 -4.53 -5.80 -0.81
N MET A 83 -3.58 -6.58 -1.33
CA MET A 83 -3.10 -6.41 -2.70
C MET A 83 -4.20 -6.66 -3.72
N PHE A 84 -5.01 -7.70 -3.53
CA PHE A 84 -6.13 -8.01 -4.41
C PHE A 84 -7.19 -6.89 -4.39
N LEU A 85 -7.67 -6.51 -3.20
CA LEU A 85 -8.65 -5.42 -3.07
C LEU A 85 -8.13 -4.10 -3.63
N TYR A 86 -6.87 -3.78 -3.38
CA TYR A 86 -6.25 -2.58 -3.93
C TYR A 86 -6.27 -2.56 -5.47
N LEU A 87 -5.86 -3.66 -6.12
CA LEU A 87 -5.88 -3.76 -7.58
C LEU A 87 -7.31 -3.77 -8.13
N ALA A 88 -8.23 -4.46 -7.47
CA ALA A 88 -9.65 -4.50 -7.86
C ALA A 88 -10.30 -3.10 -7.73
N GLY A 89 -9.99 -2.35 -6.69
CA GLY A 89 -10.44 -0.96 -6.54
C GLY A 89 -9.81 -0.04 -7.60
N LEU A 90 -8.50 -0.11 -7.79
CA LEU A 90 -7.78 0.71 -8.77
C LEU A 90 -8.23 0.44 -10.22
N SER A 91 -8.63 -0.78 -10.57
CA SER A 91 -9.15 -1.08 -11.92
C SER A 91 -10.44 -0.31 -12.23
N LYS A 92 -11.22 0.00 -11.20
CA LYS A 92 -12.54 0.68 -11.27
C LYS A 92 -12.48 2.18 -10.99
N THR A 93 -11.34 2.74 -10.63
CA THR A 93 -11.18 4.16 -10.32
C THR A 93 -9.87 4.73 -10.87
N THR A 94 -9.54 5.99 -10.54
CA THR A 94 -8.31 6.65 -11.00
C THR A 94 -7.15 6.47 -10.01
N PRO A 95 -5.88 6.64 -10.45
CA PRO A 95 -4.73 6.62 -9.56
C PRO A 95 -4.80 7.68 -8.44
N VAL A 96 -5.31 8.88 -8.77
CA VAL A 96 -5.47 9.96 -7.77
C VAL A 96 -6.47 9.54 -6.71
N SER A 97 -7.67 9.10 -7.09
CA SER A 97 -8.70 8.65 -6.13
C SER A 97 -8.21 7.47 -5.29
N SER A 98 -7.57 6.47 -5.91
CA SER A 98 -6.99 5.33 -5.18
C SER A 98 -5.91 5.79 -4.18
N SER A 99 -5.08 6.79 -4.53
CA SER A 99 -4.06 7.33 -3.63
C SER A 99 -4.67 8.08 -2.44
N ILE A 100 -5.80 8.77 -2.63
CA ILE A 100 -6.56 9.42 -1.56
C ILE A 100 -6.99 8.38 -0.52
N PHE A 101 -7.63 7.28 -0.94
CA PHE A 101 -8.10 6.25 0.00
C PHE A 101 -6.97 5.47 0.67
N THR A 102 -5.88 5.20 -0.03
CA THR A 102 -4.72 4.56 0.57
C THR A 102 -3.99 5.47 1.57
N SER A 103 -4.06 6.79 1.41
CA SER A 103 -3.49 7.74 2.37
C SER A 103 -4.26 7.83 3.70
N LEU A 104 -5.45 7.21 3.80
CA LEU A 104 -6.19 7.07 5.05
C LEU A 104 -5.67 5.95 5.97
N GLN A 105 -4.69 5.16 5.54
CA GLN A 105 -4.13 4.08 6.35
C GLN A 105 -3.73 4.50 7.79
N PRO A 106 -3.05 5.63 8.03
CA PRO A 106 -2.77 6.07 9.40
C PRO A 106 -4.02 6.28 10.24
N ILE A 107 -5.09 6.81 9.64
CA ILE A 107 -6.37 7.02 10.34
C ILE A 107 -6.97 5.69 10.79
N TRP A 108 -6.96 4.66 9.93
CA TRP A 108 -7.43 3.32 10.29
C TRP A 108 -6.58 2.69 11.39
N VAL A 109 -5.26 2.84 11.32
CA VAL A 109 -4.35 2.37 12.38
C VAL A 109 -4.76 3.01 13.72
N PHE A 110 -4.95 4.32 13.79
CA PHE A 110 -5.35 5.00 15.02
C PHE A 110 -6.73 4.59 15.51
N LEU A 111 -7.70 4.47 14.64
CA LEU A 111 -9.05 3.99 15.01
C LEU A 111 -8.97 2.59 15.64
N ILE A 112 -8.23 1.68 15.01
CA ILE A 112 -8.05 0.32 15.54
C ILE A 112 -7.35 0.37 16.91
N MET A 113 -6.33 1.20 17.08
CA MET A 113 -5.61 1.33 18.34
C MET A 113 -6.52 1.89 19.46
N ILE A 114 -7.38 2.86 19.15
CA ILE A 114 -8.35 3.41 20.12
C ILE A 114 -9.40 2.36 20.50
N PHE A 115 -10.04 1.73 19.53
CA PHE A 115 -11.19 0.85 19.79
C PHE A 115 -10.78 -0.52 20.37
N PHE A 116 -9.73 -1.13 19.81
CA PHE A 116 -9.34 -2.49 20.21
C PHE A 116 -8.27 -2.50 21.30
N TYR A 117 -7.36 -1.52 21.32
CA TYR A 117 -6.28 -1.47 22.29
C TYR A 117 -6.52 -0.43 23.38
N LYS A 118 -7.69 0.27 23.34
CA LYS A 118 -8.13 1.25 24.35
C LYS A 118 -7.08 2.36 24.58
N GLU A 119 -6.33 2.73 23.54
CA GLU A 119 -5.45 3.88 23.62
C GLU A 119 -6.26 5.16 23.84
N LYS A 120 -5.75 6.05 24.70
CA LYS A 120 -6.39 7.34 24.96
C LYS A 120 -6.32 8.22 23.71
N ALA A 121 -7.44 8.71 23.24
CA ALA A 121 -7.52 9.64 22.12
C ALA A 121 -7.56 11.07 22.65
N GLY A 122 -6.48 11.80 22.52
CA GLY A 122 -6.48 13.25 22.76
C GLY A 122 -7.35 13.99 21.75
N ALA A 123 -7.88 15.18 22.13
CA ALA A 123 -8.76 15.97 21.26
C ALA A 123 -8.15 16.24 19.88
N LYS A 124 -6.85 16.47 19.79
CA LYS A 124 -6.15 16.69 18.51
C LYS A 124 -6.17 15.47 17.59
N LYS A 125 -6.08 14.26 18.13
CA LYS A 125 -6.24 13.01 17.34
C LYS A 125 -7.63 12.91 16.75
N ILE A 126 -8.66 13.16 17.58
CA ILE A 126 -10.08 13.10 17.14
C ILE A 126 -10.32 14.12 16.05
N ILE A 127 -9.87 15.37 16.21
CA ILE A 127 -10.03 16.43 15.21
C ILE A 127 -9.33 16.03 13.90
N GLY A 128 -8.09 15.52 13.97
CA GLY A 128 -7.35 15.09 12.78
C GLY A 128 -8.04 13.94 12.04
N ILE A 129 -8.55 12.93 12.76
CA ILE A 129 -9.33 11.83 12.18
C ILE A 129 -10.58 12.37 11.47
N SER A 130 -11.34 13.27 12.13
CA SER A 130 -12.55 13.85 11.56
C SER A 130 -12.28 14.63 10.29
N ILE A 131 -11.24 15.46 10.26
CA ILE A 131 -10.83 16.23 9.07
C ILE A 131 -10.45 15.30 7.93
N GLY A 132 -9.64 14.26 8.18
CA GLY A 132 -9.23 13.30 7.16
C GLY A 132 -10.41 12.51 6.58
N LEU A 133 -11.36 12.08 7.42
CA LEU A 133 -12.57 11.38 6.97
C LEU A 133 -13.51 12.32 6.17
N ILE A 134 -13.64 13.59 6.57
CA ILE A 134 -14.40 14.59 5.80
C ILE A 134 -13.76 14.76 4.42
N GLY A 135 -12.44 14.86 4.31
CA GLY A 135 -11.75 14.96 3.03
C GLY A 135 -12.06 13.77 2.10
N ALA A 136 -12.01 12.53 2.64
CA ALA A 136 -12.38 11.34 1.88
C ALA A 136 -13.86 11.34 1.46
N LEU A 137 -14.76 11.75 2.35
CA LEU A 137 -16.20 11.84 2.07
C LEU A 137 -16.51 12.88 0.98
N VAL A 138 -15.87 14.04 1.03
CA VAL A 138 -15.97 15.07 -0.02
C VAL A 138 -15.55 14.49 -1.37
N CYS A 139 -14.45 13.74 -1.43
CA CYS A 139 -14.02 13.09 -2.66
C CYS A 139 -15.07 12.12 -3.20
N ILE A 140 -15.68 11.29 -2.34
CA ILE A 140 -16.72 10.32 -2.75
C ILE A 140 -17.97 11.02 -3.28
N LEU A 141 -18.45 12.03 -2.55
CA LEU A 141 -19.75 12.66 -2.86
C LEU A 141 -19.72 13.54 -4.11
N THR A 142 -18.59 14.13 -4.42
CA THR A 142 -18.47 15.09 -5.52
C THR A 142 -18.14 14.46 -6.87
N GLN A 143 -17.66 13.24 -6.90
CA GLN A 143 -17.39 12.53 -8.16
C GLN A 143 -18.62 11.77 -8.71
N GLN A 144 -19.74 11.77 -8.01
CA GLN A 144 -20.99 11.13 -8.46
C GLN A 144 -21.71 11.87 -9.61
N SER A 145 -21.19 13.00 -10.08
CA SER A 145 -21.89 13.87 -11.02
C SER A 145 -21.65 13.60 -12.51
N ASP A 146 -20.75 12.69 -12.87
CA ASP A 146 -20.52 12.32 -14.27
C ASP A 146 -21.05 10.91 -14.56
N ASP A 147 -21.63 10.70 -15.77
CA ASP A 147 -22.32 9.47 -16.20
C ASP A 147 -21.51 8.14 -16.15
N LEU A 148 -20.26 8.17 -15.68
CA LEU A 148 -19.41 7.01 -15.41
C LEU A 148 -19.46 6.54 -13.93
N ALA A 149 -20.40 7.08 -13.16
CA ALA A 149 -20.38 7.12 -11.69
C ALA A 149 -20.53 5.78 -10.94
N SER A 150 -21.08 4.73 -11.52
CA SER A 150 -21.36 3.49 -10.77
C SER A 150 -20.11 2.66 -10.51
N ASP A 151 -19.18 2.61 -11.44
CA ASP A 151 -17.93 1.84 -11.29
C ASP A 151 -16.94 2.57 -10.37
N ASP A 152 -16.89 3.90 -10.42
CA ASP A 152 -16.02 4.70 -9.57
C ASP A 152 -16.38 4.58 -8.08
N PHE A 153 -17.67 4.63 -7.72
CA PHE A 153 -18.10 4.46 -6.32
C PHE A 153 -17.72 3.08 -5.78
N THR A 154 -17.93 2.02 -6.57
CA THR A 154 -17.50 0.67 -6.19
C THR A 154 -15.99 0.61 -6.02
N GLY A 155 -15.23 1.23 -6.91
CA GLY A 155 -13.77 1.35 -6.83
C GLY A 155 -13.32 2.02 -5.53
N TYR A 156 -13.98 3.12 -5.13
CA TYR A 156 -13.68 3.83 -3.87
C TYR A 156 -13.91 2.96 -2.64
N MET A 157 -15.05 2.27 -2.58
CA MET A 157 -15.36 1.39 -1.44
C MET A 157 -14.37 0.22 -1.34
N ILE A 158 -13.97 -0.36 -2.46
CA ILE A 158 -12.96 -1.43 -2.48
C ILE A 158 -11.58 -0.88 -2.06
N CYS A 159 -11.16 0.28 -2.54
CA CYS A 159 -9.91 0.93 -2.11
C CYS A 159 -9.93 1.27 -0.62
N LEU A 160 -11.05 1.77 -0.11
CA LEU A 160 -11.25 2.04 1.31
C LEU A 160 -11.10 0.76 2.13
N LEU A 161 -11.78 -0.32 1.73
CA LEU A 161 -11.66 -1.63 2.38
C LEU A 161 -10.23 -2.16 2.35
N SER A 162 -9.53 -2.00 1.22
CA SER A 162 -8.13 -2.40 1.11
C SER A 162 -7.24 -1.68 2.12
N SER A 163 -7.48 -0.37 2.35
CA SER A 163 -6.71 0.42 3.31
C SER A 163 -6.96 -0.02 4.75
N VAL A 164 -8.18 -0.44 5.09
CA VAL A 164 -8.50 -1.03 6.41
C VAL A 164 -7.78 -2.37 6.60
N VAL A 165 -7.86 -3.27 5.60
CA VAL A 165 -7.19 -4.58 5.65
C VAL A 165 -5.68 -4.40 5.81
N TYR A 166 -5.09 -3.44 5.10
CA TYR A 166 -3.67 -3.15 5.24
C TYR A 166 -3.30 -2.56 6.61
N ALA A 167 -4.15 -1.72 7.19
CA ALA A 167 -3.93 -1.19 8.55
C ALA A 167 -3.93 -2.32 9.59
N VAL A 168 -4.86 -3.28 9.51
CA VAL A 168 -4.88 -4.48 10.36
C VAL A 168 -3.60 -5.30 10.17
N TYR A 169 -3.22 -5.55 8.91
CA TYR A 169 -1.99 -6.25 8.58
C TYR A 169 -0.75 -5.57 9.20
N LEU A 170 -0.63 -4.24 9.09
CA LEU A 170 0.51 -3.49 9.65
C LEU A 170 0.58 -3.61 11.18
N ILE A 171 -0.55 -3.45 11.88
CA ILE A 171 -0.59 -3.52 13.34
C ILE A 171 -0.16 -4.91 13.83
N LEU A 172 -0.68 -5.96 13.20
CA LEU A 172 -0.37 -7.32 13.60
C LEU A 172 1.08 -7.71 13.26
N SER A 173 1.57 -7.31 12.08
CA SER A 173 2.95 -7.59 11.67
C SER A 173 3.99 -6.81 12.46
N GLN A 174 3.71 -5.57 12.86
CA GLN A 174 4.65 -4.76 13.64
C GLN A 174 4.98 -5.40 14.99
N ARG A 175 4.02 -6.07 15.62
CA ARG A 175 4.26 -6.78 16.89
C ARG A 175 5.23 -7.94 16.74
N ILE A 176 5.19 -8.62 15.60
CA ILE A 176 6.07 -9.74 15.31
C ILE A 176 7.45 -9.23 14.84
N LEU A 177 7.49 -8.12 14.12
CA LEU A 177 8.72 -7.50 13.60
C LEU A 177 9.72 -7.11 14.69
N THR A 178 9.25 -6.79 15.90
CA THR A 178 10.13 -6.48 17.04
C THR A 178 10.99 -7.66 17.48
N ALA A 179 10.56 -8.89 17.17
CA ALA A 179 11.23 -10.13 17.55
C ALA A 179 11.97 -10.81 16.40
N ILE A 180 11.70 -10.42 15.16
CA ILE A 180 12.20 -11.09 13.94
C ILE A 180 12.81 -10.04 13.01
N GLY A 181 13.88 -10.43 12.28
CA GLY A 181 14.47 -9.56 11.27
C GLY A 181 13.57 -9.32 10.06
N ALA A 182 13.82 -8.20 9.39
CA ALA A 182 12.98 -7.72 8.29
C ALA A 182 12.90 -8.70 7.11
N ILE A 183 14.01 -9.34 6.74
CA ILE A 183 14.05 -10.27 5.61
C ILE A 183 13.28 -11.56 5.94
N THR A 184 13.42 -12.09 7.14
CA THR A 184 12.63 -13.25 7.58
C THR A 184 11.13 -12.92 7.59
N MET A 185 10.73 -11.75 8.07
CA MET A 185 9.35 -11.29 7.99
C MET A 185 8.84 -11.28 6.55
N LEU A 186 9.55 -10.63 5.62
CA LEU A 186 9.15 -10.53 4.21
C LEU A 186 9.05 -11.90 3.53
N ARG A 187 10.02 -12.80 3.78
CA ARG A 187 9.99 -14.17 3.25
C ARG A 187 8.70 -14.90 3.61
N TYR A 188 8.38 -14.99 4.90
CA TYR A 188 7.20 -15.75 5.35
C TYR A 188 5.89 -15.06 5.01
N THR A 189 5.82 -13.74 5.11
CA THR A 189 4.60 -12.99 4.75
C THR A 189 4.30 -13.12 3.25
N PHE A 190 5.28 -12.92 2.39
CA PHE A 190 5.06 -13.06 0.95
C PHE A 190 4.87 -14.52 0.53
N SER A 191 5.45 -15.49 1.25
CA SER A 191 5.13 -16.92 1.01
C SER A 191 3.66 -17.22 1.29
N GLY A 192 3.12 -16.74 2.39
CA GLY A 192 1.68 -16.89 2.70
C GLY A 192 0.81 -16.22 1.64
N ALA A 193 1.15 -14.97 1.26
CA ALA A 193 0.45 -14.25 0.22
C ALA A 193 0.50 -14.97 -1.14
N ALA A 194 1.66 -15.51 -1.52
CA ALA A 194 1.84 -16.25 -2.77
C ALA A 194 1.02 -17.54 -2.80
N VAL A 195 1.00 -18.31 -1.70
CA VAL A 195 0.22 -19.55 -1.62
C VAL A 195 -1.27 -19.23 -1.78
N SER A 196 -1.82 -18.26 -1.05
CA SER A 196 -3.22 -17.86 -1.20
C SER A 196 -3.52 -17.36 -2.61
N ALA A 197 -2.63 -16.54 -3.18
CA ALA A 197 -2.76 -16.02 -4.54
C ALA A 197 -2.81 -17.14 -5.57
N ILE A 198 -1.92 -18.13 -5.49
CA ILE A 198 -1.86 -19.29 -6.39
C ILE A 198 -3.15 -20.11 -6.26
N ILE A 199 -3.60 -20.42 -5.03
CA ILE A 199 -4.83 -21.19 -4.80
C ILE A 199 -6.03 -20.49 -5.42
N VAL A 200 -6.19 -19.19 -5.18
CA VAL A 200 -7.32 -18.42 -5.73
C VAL A 200 -7.24 -18.35 -7.25
N THR A 201 -6.05 -18.08 -7.80
CA THR A 201 -5.87 -18.06 -9.26
C THR A 201 -6.12 -19.42 -9.91
N PHE A 202 -5.75 -20.51 -9.24
CA PHE A 202 -6.04 -21.86 -9.74
C PHE A 202 -7.55 -22.14 -9.84
N ILE A 203 -8.35 -21.60 -8.91
CA ILE A 203 -9.81 -21.75 -8.89
C ILE A 203 -10.50 -20.82 -9.90
N THR A 204 -10.01 -19.57 -10.03
CA THR A 204 -10.69 -18.51 -10.80
C THR A 204 -10.14 -18.32 -12.21
N GLY A 205 -8.97 -18.88 -12.51
CA GLY A 205 -8.28 -18.73 -13.77
C GLY A 205 -7.17 -17.67 -13.73
N PHE A 206 -6.20 -17.83 -14.64
CA PHE A 206 -5.08 -16.92 -14.84
C PHE A 206 -5.33 -16.12 -16.13
N ASP A 207 -5.55 -14.81 -15.97
CA ASP A 207 -5.81 -13.89 -17.08
C ASP A 207 -4.73 -12.83 -17.16
N ALA A 208 -3.77 -13.02 -18.08
CA ALA A 208 -2.60 -12.16 -18.27
C ALA A 208 -2.27 -11.96 -19.76
N PRO A 209 -3.05 -11.18 -20.50
CA PRO A 209 -2.76 -10.85 -21.90
C PRO A 209 -1.36 -10.26 -22.12
N VAL A 210 -0.73 -9.71 -21.09
CA VAL A 210 0.65 -9.21 -21.16
C VAL A 210 1.67 -10.26 -21.63
N PHE A 211 1.37 -11.54 -21.50
CA PHE A 211 2.20 -12.66 -21.98
C PHE A 211 1.69 -13.27 -23.29
N SER A 212 0.59 -12.76 -23.87
CA SER A 212 0.00 -13.31 -25.10
C SER A 212 0.73 -12.82 -26.36
N MET A 213 0.54 -13.56 -27.46
CA MET A 213 1.05 -13.17 -28.77
C MET A 213 -0.01 -12.37 -29.57
N PRO A 214 0.38 -11.30 -30.29
CA PRO A 214 1.74 -10.77 -30.47
C PRO A 214 2.28 -10.14 -29.17
N PHE A 215 3.57 -10.37 -28.87
CA PHE A 215 4.18 -9.90 -27.64
C PHE A 215 4.36 -8.39 -27.64
N HIS A 216 3.89 -7.72 -26.59
CA HIS A 216 3.97 -6.28 -26.41
C HIS A 216 5.02 -5.91 -25.34
N TRP A 217 6.12 -5.32 -25.76
CA TRP A 217 7.23 -4.95 -24.86
C TRP A 217 6.84 -3.91 -23.83
N THR A 218 6.03 -2.91 -24.18
CA THR A 218 5.67 -1.82 -23.25
C THR A 218 4.95 -2.32 -22.00
N PRO A 219 3.80 -3.05 -22.08
CA PRO A 219 3.16 -3.56 -20.87
C PRO A 219 4.03 -4.58 -20.12
N PHE A 220 4.85 -5.37 -20.80
CA PHE A 220 5.78 -6.28 -20.14
C PHE A 220 6.84 -5.53 -19.32
N LEU A 221 7.46 -4.48 -19.85
CA LEU A 221 8.44 -3.66 -19.14
C LEU A 221 7.80 -2.91 -17.95
N ILE A 222 6.56 -2.42 -18.11
CA ILE A 222 5.80 -1.81 -17.03
C ILE A 222 5.49 -2.85 -15.94
N LEU A 223 5.14 -4.07 -16.30
CA LEU A 223 4.96 -5.17 -15.34
C LEU A 223 6.26 -5.47 -14.60
N MET A 224 7.40 -5.57 -15.29
CA MET A 224 8.71 -5.76 -14.66
C MET A 224 9.05 -4.63 -13.70
N PHE A 225 8.77 -3.38 -14.08
CA PHE A 225 8.89 -2.24 -13.18
C PHE A 225 8.07 -2.45 -11.90
N VAL A 226 6.79 -2.83 -12.02
CA VAL A 226 5.88 -3.08 -10.88
C VAL A 226 6.41 -4.19 -9.97
N LEU A 227 6.94 -5.27 -10.53
CA LEU A 227 7.43 -6.41 -9.75
C LEU A 227 8.74 -6.10 -9.03
N ILE A 228 9.67 -5.41 -9.69
CA ILE A 228 11.01 -5.16 -9.15
C ILE A 228 10.99 -3.97 -8.18
N PHE A 229 10.55 -2.79 -8.64
CA PHE A 229 10.73 -1.56 -7.88
C PHE A 229 9.70 -1.38 -6.76
N PRO A 230 8.38 -1.23 -7.02
CA PRO A 230 7.42 -1.00 -5.94
C PRO A 230 7.08 -2.25 -5.14
N THR A 231 7.24 -3.46 -5.71
CA THR A 231 6.88 -4.69 -4.98
C THR A 231 8.08 -5.30 -4.24
N THR A 232 9.27 -5.36 -4.83
CA THR A 232 10.43 -5.95 -4.15
C THR A 232 11.26 -4.90 -3.43
N ILE A 233 11.75 -3.89 -4.14
CA ILE A 233 12.67 -2.89 -3.57
C ILE A 233 11.97 -2.03 -2.52
N SER A 234 10.76 -1.53 -2.78
CA SER A 234 10.04 -0.69 -1.80
C SER A 234 9.73 -1.41 -0.50
N TYR A 235 9.32 -2.68 -0.56
CA TYR A 235 9.08 -3.48 0.64
C TYR A 235 10.37 -3.80 1.39
N MET A 236 11.51 -3.91 0.71
CA MET A 236 12.81 -4.10 1.33
C MET A 236 13.34 -2.81 2.01
N LEU A 237 13.03 -1.65 1.45
CA LEU A 237 13.45 -0.34 1.99
C LEU A 237 12.60 0.11 3.20
N LEU A 238 11.35 -0.30 3.29
CA LEU A 238 10.43 0.09 4.36
C LEU A 238 10.95 -0.23 5.78
N PRO A 239 11.43 -1.45 6.08
CA PRO A 239 12.00 -1.78 7.38
C PRO A 239 13.25 -0.96 7.75
N VAL A 240 14.03 -0.50 6.77
CA VAL A 240 15.19 0.39 6.99
C VAL A 240 14.71 1.73 7.53
N GLY A 241 13.66 2.29 6.95
CA GLY A 241 13.03 3.50 7.47
C GLY A 241 12.51 3.32 8.90
N LEU A 242 11.74 2.27 9.14
CA LEU A 242 11.15 1.97 10.45
C LEU A 242 12.18 1.73 11.56
N LYS A 243 13.38 1.28 11.23
CA LYS A 243 14.46 1.02 12.19
C LYS A 243 15.13 2.29 12.68
N TYR A 244 15.27 3.32 11.85
CA TYR A 244 16.11 4.48 12.14
C TYR A 244 15.34 5.81 12.23
N LEU A 245 14.07 5.85 11.78
CA LEU A 245 13.22 7.04 11.83
C LEU A 245 12.12 6.87 12.88
N LYS A 246 11.64 7.99 13.39
CA LYS A 246 10.42 8.01 14.21
C LYS A 246 9.22 7.63 13.33
N THR A 247 8.25 6.93 13.91
CA THR A 247 7.01 6.51 13.20
C THR A 247 6.33 7.70 12.52
N THR A 248 6.27 8.86 13.19
CA THR A 248 5.75 10.11 12.65
C THR A 248 6.44 10.53 11.33
N VAL A 249 7.78 10.42 11.28
CA VAL A 249 8.54 10.77 10.06
C VAL A 249 8.26 9.79 8.93
N VAL A 250 8.16 8.49 9.25
CA VAL A 250 7.80 7.45 8.26
C VAL A 250 6.42 7.70 7.68
N ALA A 251 5.47 8.12 8.51
CA ALA A 251 4.10 8.42 8.09
C ALA A 251 4.05 9.66 7.16
N ILE A 252 4.80 10.73 7.46
CA ILE A 252 4.91 11.91 6.60
C ILE A 252 5.35 11.55 5.17
N TYR A 253 6.23 10.57 5.02
CA TYR A 253 6.59 10.07 3.69
C TYR A 253 5.40 9.45 2.92
N GLY A 254 4.29 9.08 3.59
CA GLY A 254 3.06 8.63 2.94
C GLY A 254 2.47 9.67 1.99
N TYR A 255 2.61 10.97 2.30
CA TYR A 255 2.15 12.05 1.43
C TYR A 255 2.90 12.11 0.11
N LEU A 256 4.15 11.62 0.07
CA LEU A 256 4.91 11.55 -1.16
C LEU A 256 4.26 10.61 -2.19
N ILE A 257 3.61 9.53 -1.72
CA ILE A 257 2.84 8.64 -2.60
C ILE A 257 1.74 9.43 -3.31
N LEU A 258 0.96 10.21 -2.53
CA LEU A 258 -0.15 10.99 -3.03
C LEU A 258 0.31 12.04 -4.06
N ILE A 259 1.37 12.78 -3.74
CA ILE A 259 1.94 13.80 -4.62
C ILE A 259 2.45 13.16 -5.92
N VAL A 260 3.25 12.11 -5.83
CA VAL A 260 3.84 11.42 -6.99
C VAL A 260 2.76 10.78 -7.86
N ALA A 261 1.78 10.10 -7.25
CA ALA A 261 0.66 9.49 -7.98
C ALA A 261 -0.15 10.55 -8.74
N THR A 262 -0.45 11.69 -8.10
CA THR A 262 -1.21 12.79 -8.72
C THR A 262 -0.43 13.42 -9.89
N ILE A 263 0.83 13.78 -9.68
CA ILE A 263 1.65 14.39 -10.74
C ILE A 263 1.80 13.43 -11.92
N ALA A 264 2.12 12.16 -11.67
CA ALA A 264 2.28 11.16 -12.72
C ALA A 264 0.96 10.88 -13.45
N SER A 265 -0.17 10.82 -12.72
CA SER A 265 -1.49 10.60 -13.30
C SER A 265 -1.90 11.72 -14.26
N LEU A 266 -1.70 12.97 -13.85
CA LEU A 266 -1.97 14.13 -14.72
C LEU A 266 -1.03 14.17 -15.93
N ALA A 267 0.26 13.88 -15.75
CA ALA A 267 1.25 13.86 -16.83
C ALA A 267 0.98 12.74 -17.86
N LEU A 268 0.46 11.61 -17.41
CA LEU A 268 0.13 10.46 -18.27
C LEU A 268 -1.30 10.51 -18.84
N GLY A 269 -2.08 11.53 -18.51
CA GLY A 269 -3.48 11.67 -18.95
C GLY A 269 -4.42 10.59 -18.39
N GLN A 270 -4.04 9.96 -17.28
CA GLN A 270 -4.86 8.94 -16.60
C GLN A 270 -5.93 9.55 -15.68
N ASP A 271 -5.81 10.83 -15.39
CA ASP A 271 -6.74 11.60 -14.58
C ASP A 271 -6.86 13.04 -15.11
N ARG A 272 -7.92 13.73 -14.73
CA ARG A 272 -8.11 15.16 -15.05
C ARG A 272 -7.95 15.97 -13.79
N PHE A 273 -7.45 17.22 -13.94
CA PHE A 273 -7.35 18.12 -12.81
C PHE A 273 -8.74 18.41 -12.24
N SER A 274 -8.89 18.21 -10.93
CA SER A 274 -10.12 18.45 -10.19
C SER A 274 -9.82 19.25 -8.93
N TRP A 275 -10.50 20.41 -8.79
CA TRP A 275 -10.42 21.20 -7.56
C TRP A 275 -10.89 20.41 -6.33
N THR A 276 -11.90 19.56 -6.51
CA THR A 276 -12.44 18.74 -5.44
C THR A 276 -11.43 17.72 -4.92
N GLN A 277 -10.75 17.03 -5.82
CA GLN A 277 -9.65 16.13 -5.45
C GLN A 277 -8.53 16.88 -4.75
N THR A 278 -8.19 18.11 -5.22
CA THR A 278 -7.18 18.96 -4.59
C THR A 278 -7.58 19.32 -3.16
N PHE A 279 -8.81 19.72 -2.93
CA PHE A 279 -9.30 20.00 -1.56
C PHE A 279 -9.31 18.73 -0.70
N ALA A 280 -9.77 17.59 -1.21
CA ALA A 280 -9.75 16.32 -0.49
C ALA A 280 -8.32 15.95 -0.06
N ILE A 281 -7.32 16.10 -0.94
CA ILE A 281 -5.91 15.88 -0.65
C ILE A 281 -5.44 16.79 0.49
N ILE A 282 -5.75 18.09 0.44
CA ILE A 282 -5.37 19.06 1.48
C ILE A 282 -6.00 18.67 2.83
N PHE A 283 -7.30 18.35 2.86
CA PHE A 283 -7.98 17.93 4.10
C PHE A 283 -7.38 16.66 4.69
N ILE A 284 -7.08 15.66 3.86
CA ILE A 284 -6.45 14.42 4.31
C ILE A 284 -5.05 14.69 4.85
N CYS A 285 -4.24 15.49 4.15
CA CYS A 285 -2.90 15.86 4.61
C CYS A 285 -2.93 16.57 5.96
N ILE A 286 -3.84 17.52 6.14
CA ILE A 286 -4.03 18.22 7.43
C ILE A 286 -4.49 17.24 8.51
N GLY A 287 -5.50 16.41 8.20
CA GLY A 287 -6.05 15.43 9.15
C GLY A 287 -4.99 14.45 9.66
N VAL A 288 -4.26 13.82 8.75
CA VAL A 288 -3.19 12.87 9.12
C VAL A 288 -2.05 13.59 9.85
N TYR A 289 -1.64 14.78 9.41
CA TYR A 289 -0.61 15.57 10.10
C TYR A 289 -1.00 15.89 11.56
N LEU A 290 -2.25 16.28 11.82
CA LEU A 290 -2.74 16.54 13.18
C LEU A 290 -2.72 15.29 14.06
N VAL A 291 -3.09 14.13 13.50
CA VAL A 291 -3.04 12.85 14.22
C VAL A 291 -1.59 12.51 14.59
N GLU A 292 -0.66 12.62 13.66
CA GLU A 292 0.76 12.32 13.86
C GLU A 292 1.43 13.24 14.89
N VAL A 293 1.16 14.55 14.81
CA VAL A 293 1.67 15.52 15.78
C VAL A 293 1.12 15.26 17.20
N ALA A 294 -0.13 14.81 17.29
CA ALA A 294 -0.71 14.42 18.57
C ALA A 294 0.00 13.20 19.17
N GLU A 295 0.25 12.16 18.36
CA GLU A 295 0.96 10.96 18.81
C GLU A 295 2.40 11.24 19.24
N SER A 296 3.09 12.13 18.53
CA SER A 296 4.48 12.48 18.85
C SER A 296 4.65 13.20 20.20
N LYS A 297 3.57 13.77 20.75
CA LYS A 297 3.55 14.48 22.04
C LYS A 297 3.14 13.59 23.21
N GLU A 298 2.52 12.45 22.95
CA GLU A 298 2.09 11.49 23.97
C GLU A 298 3.17 10.45 24.32
N LYS A 299 4.29 10.41 23.58
CA LYS A 299 5.50 9.61 23.84
C LYS A 299 6.64 10.48 24.37
#